data_e2edf703812e909fea86fef17e974d76
#
_entry.id   e2edf703812e909fea86fef17e974d76
#
_cell.length_a   1.000
_cell.length_b   1.000
_cell.length_c   1.000
_cell.angle_alpha   90.00
_cell.angle_beta   90.00
_cell.angle_gamma   90.00
#
_symmetry.space_group_name_H-M   'P 1'
#
loop_
_entity.id
_entity.type
_entity.pdbx_description
1 polymer ?
#
loop_
_entity_poly.entity_id
_entity_poly.type
_entity_poly.pdbx_seq_one_letter_code
_entity_poly.pdbx_strand_id
1 'polypeptide(L)'
;MVLLLLVLGSLLLSGLNQQYQALAGRVASESRRIRDAADAHSALEWGRTQRWSVSAAWQCRQPTGIPLRVCLHIFTDGTLLLSTTGQSARRWWSGNVVKGAAVFSPHGWSDFCPLKEEALCQPP
;
A
#
# COMPACT_ATOMS: atom_id res chain seq x y z
N MET A 1 34.83 -46.24 -1.39
CA MET A 1 33.52 -46.15 -0.68
C MET A 1 33.38 -44.91 0.17
N VAL A 2 34.36 -44.57 1.01
CA VAL A 2 34.32 -43.38 1.87
C VAL A 2 34.23 -42.10 1.06
N LEU A 3 34.95 -41.97 -0.04
CA LEU A 3 34.90 -40.80 -0.93
C LEU A 3 33.51 -40.59 -1.54
N LEU A 4 32.83 -41.70 -1.88
CA LEU A 4 31.49 -41.63 -2.46
C LEU A 4 30.46 -41.08 -1.44
N LEU A 5 30.56 -41.52 -0.18
CA LEU A 5 29.72 -41.05 0.91
C LEU A 5 29.95 -39.56 1.21
N LEU A 6 31.19 -39.10 1.16
CA LEU A 6 31.52 -37.69 1.36
C LEU A 6 30.94 -36.80 0.25
N VAL A 7 31.00 -37.24 -1.00
CA VAL A 7 30.43 -36.53 -2.14
C VAL A 7 28.92 -36.43 -2.02
N LEU A 8 28.24 -37.53 -1.71
CA LEU A 8 26.78 -37.54 -1.52
C LEU A 8 26.34 -36.64 -0.36
N GLY A 9 27.04 -36.67 0.76
CA GLY A 9 26.76 -35.83 1.91
C GLY A 9 26.92 -34.36 1.58
N SER A 10 27.96 -34.00 0.82
CA SER A 10 28.20 -32.63 0.37
C SER A 10 27.10 -32.12 -0.57
N LEU A 11 26.63 -32.95 -1.49
CA LEU A 11 25.53 -32.59 -2.41
C LEU A 11 24.22 -32.38 -1.68
N LEU A 12 23.88 -33.22 -0.70
CA LEU A 12 22.68 -33.06 0.12
C LEU A 12 22.71 -31.77 0.93
N LEU A 13 23.85 -31.44 1.53
CA LEU A 13 24.03 -30.25 2.33
C LEU A 13 23.86 -28.98 1.45
N SER A 14 24.44 -28.99 0.26
CA SER A 14 24.33 -27.91 -0.70
C SER A 14 22.87 -27.69 -1.14
N GLY A 15 22.13 -28.78 -1.39
CA GLY A 15 20.71 -28.72 -1.75
C GLY A 15 19.84 -28.12 -0.65
N LEU A 16 20.06 -28.52 0.60
CA LEU A 16 19.34 -27.99 1.76
C LEU A 16 19.63 -26.50 1.97
N ASN A 17 20.88 -26.07 1.80
CA ASN A 17 21.26 -24.68 1.94
C ASN A 17 20.58 -23.81 0.88
N GLN A 18 20.49 -24.26 -0.37
CA GLN A 18 19.79 -23.55 -1.44
C GLN A 18 18.29 -23.41 -1.14
N GLN A 19 17.64 -24.46 -0.66
CA GLN A 19 16.24 -24.43 -0.28
C GLN A 19 15.98 -23.44 0.88
N TYR A 20 16.87 -23.44 1.86
CA TYR A 20 16.76 -22.51 2.99
C TYR A 20 16.89 -21.06 2.56
N GLN A 21 17.84 -20.76 1.68
CA GLN A 21 18.02 -19.39 1.17
C GLN A 21 16.82 -18.92 0.35
N ALA A 22 16.23 -19.79 -0.47
CA ALA A 22 15.04 -19.47 -1.25
C ALA A 22 13.84 -19.19 -0.34
N LEU A 23 13.65 -19.99 0.72
CA LEU A 23 12.57 -19.78 1.69
C LEU A 23 12.76 -18.47 2.46
N ALA A 24 13.97 -18.15 2.91
CA ALA A 24 14.27 -16.92 3.61
C ALA A 24 14.00 -15.70 2.73
N GLY A 25 14.31 -15.76 1.44
CA GLY A 25 14.02 -14.71 0.47
C GLY A 25 12.52 -14.48 0.29
N ARG A 26 11.72 -15.54 0.24
CA ARG A 26 10.25 -15.44 0.15
C ARG A 26 9.64 -14.81 1.40
N VAL A 27 10.08 -15.22 2.58
CA VAL A 27 9.61 -14.67 3.86
C VAL A 27 9.92 -13.17 3.94
N ALA A 28 11.13 -12.76 3.56
CA ALA A 28 11.52 -11.35 3.56
C ALA A 28 10.66 -10.52 2.58
N SER A 29 10.36 -11.06 1.39
CA SER A 29 9.52 -10.40 0.39
C SER A 29 8.08 -10.25 0.87
N GLU A 30 7.50 -11.29 1.47
CA GLU A 30 6.15 -11.25 2.02
C GLU A 30 6.04 -10.29 3.20
N SER A 31 7.05 -10.25 4.08
CA SER A 31 7.11 -9.32 5.20
C SER A 31 7.09 -7.87 4.71
N ARG A 32 7.80 -7.57 3.64
CA ARG A 32 7.78 -6.24 3.02
C ARG A 32 6.40 -5.88 2.50
N ARG A 33 5.74 -6.80 1.79
CA ARG A 33 4.39 -6.58 1.25
C ARG A 33 3.39 -6.30 2.37
N ILE A 34 3.46 -7.06 3.45
CA ILE A 34 2.57 -6.88 4.60
C ILE A 34 2.83 -5.52 5.25
N ARG A 35 4.10 -5.13 5.41
CA ARG A 35 4.47 -3.83 5.98
C ARG A 35 3.99 -2.68 5.11
N ASP A 36 4.20 -2.76 3.78
CA ASP A 36 3.78 -1.73 2.84
C ASP A 36 2.26 -1.60 2.85
N ALA A 37 1.53 -2.70 2.87
CA ALA A 37 0.08 -2.71 2.95
C ALA A 37 -0.43 -2.11 4.27
N ALA A 38 0.23 -2.44 5.39
CA ALA A 38 -0.09 -1.90 6.70
C ALA A 38 0.17 -0.40 6.77
N ASP A 39 1.28 0.07 6.21
CA ASP A 39 1.62 1.48 6.13
C ASP A 39 0.61 2.24 5.29
N ALA A 40 0.21 1.70 4.14
CA ALA A 40 -0.79 2.31 3.27
C ALA A 40 -2.14 2.41 3.97
N HIS A 41 -2.56 1.36 4.66
CA HIS A 41 -3.82 1.36 5.41
C HIS A 41 -3.77 2.36 6.57
N SER A 42 -2.67 2.40 7.31
CA SER A 42 -2.48 3.33 8.42
C SER A 42 -2.47 4.78 7.94
N ALA A 43 -1.81 5.06 6.82
CA ALA A 43 -1.78 6.38 6.22
C ALA A 43 -3.18 6.82 5.79
N LEU A 44 -3.95 5.91 5.20
CA LEU A 44 -5.31 6.17 4.76
C LEU A 44 -6.24 6.47 5.94
N GLU A 45 -6.16 5.68 7.01
CA GLU A 45 -6.91 5.91 8.25
C GLU A 45 -6.57 7.26 8.87
N TRP A 46 -5.29 7.59 8.91
CA TRP A 46 -4.85 8.90 9.38
C TRP A 46 -5.42 10.03 8.52
N GLY A 47 -5.36 9.88 7.20
CA GLY A 47 -5.89 10.87 6.26
C GLY A 47 -7.38 11.10 6.43
N ARG A 48 -8.13 10.03 6.71
CA ARG A 48 -9.57 10.10 6.95
C ARG A 48 -9.92 10.97 8.15
N THR A 49 -9.04 11.06 9.14
CA THR A 49 -9.27 11.84 10.36
C THR A 49 -8.84 13.29 10.23
N GLN A 50 -8.15 13.67 9.17
CA GLN A 50 -7.67 15.03 8.97
C GLN A 50 -8.80 15.95 8.49
N ARG A 51 -8.64 17.24 8.75
CA ARG A 51 -9.52 18.25 8.21
C ARG A 51 -9.01 18.68 6.84
N TRP A 52 -9.81 18.46 5.83
CA TRP A 52 -9.49 18.80 4.46
C TRP A 52 -10.32 19.99 4.02
N SER A 53 -9.72 20.95 3.32
CA SER A 53 -10.45 22.03 2.71
C SER A 53 -11.19 21.54 1.46
N VAL A 54 -12.35 22.14 1.16
CA VAL A 54 -13.08 21.84 -0.07
C VAL A 54 -12.45 22.64 -1.20
N SER A 55 -11.67 21.97 -2.05
CA SER A 55 -10.92 22.57 -3.14
C SER A 55 -10.85 21.59 -4.30
N ALA A 56 -10.86 22.11 -5.53
CA ALA A 56 -10.72 21.29 -6.74
C ALA A 56 -9.29 20.82 -6.96
N ALA A 57 -8.31 21.42 -6.31
CA ALA A 57 -6.91 21.04 -6.44
C ALA A 57 -6.60 19.82 -5.57
N TRP A 58 -5.62 19.03 -5.99
CA TRP A 58 -5.09 17.95 -5.17
C TRP A 58 -4.49 18.51 -3.89
N GLN A 59 -4.83 17.90 -2.76
CA GLN A 59 -4.27 18.23 -1.45
C GLN A 59 -3.53 17.02 -0.93
N CYS A 60 -2.26 17.18 -0.62
CA CYS A 60 -1.43 16.08 -0.13
C CYS A 60 -0.83 16.43 1.23
N ARG A 61 -0.82 15.45 2.13
CA ARG A 61 -0.22 15.56 3.47
C ARG A 61 0.54 14.29 3.77
N GLN A 62 1.56 14.39 4.61
CA GLN A 62 2.36 13.25 5.02
C GLN A 62 2.23 13.03 6.52
N PRO A 63 1.75 11.84 6.96
CA PRO A 63 1.74 11.51 8.38
C PRO A 63 3.15 11.31 8.92
N THR A 64 3.36 11.65 10.20
CA THR A 64 4.63 11.48 10.86
C THR A 64 4.92 9.98 11.06
N GLY A 65 6.13 9.55 10.70
CA GLY A 65 6.57 8.17 10.91
C GLY A 65 6.12 7.18 9.85
N ILE A 66 5.35 7.61 8.85
CA ILE A 66 4.92 6.76 7.73
C ILE A 66 5.49 7.36 6.44
N PRO A 67 6.25 6.59 5.62
CA PRO A 67 6.90 7.13 4.43
C PRO A 67 5.97 7.21 3.22
N LEU A 68 4.73 7.62 3.44
CA LEU A 68 3.70 7.73 2.41
C LEU A 68 3.03 9.09 2.49
N ARG A 69 2.68 9.66 1.34
CA ARG A 69 1.79 10.81 1.28
C ARG A 69 0.36 10.35 1.13
N VAL A 70 -0.55 11.10 1.71
CA VAL A 70 -1.99 10.92 1.55
C VAL A 70 -2.52 12.13 0.79
N CYS A 71 -3.18 11.87 -0.33
CA CYS A 71 -3.68 12.92 -1.21
C CYS A 71 -5.18 12.82 -1.38
N LEU A 72 -5.86 13.95 -1.31
CA LEU A 72 -7.30 14.07 -1.49
C LEU A 72 -7.61 14.80 -2.79
N HIS A 73 -8.53 14.27 -3.57
CA HIS A 73 -9.10 14.93 -4.73
C HIS A 73 -10.63 15.00 -4.59
N ILE A 74 -11.19 16.18 -4.79
CA ILE A 74 -12.63 16.39 -4.77
C ILE A 74 -13.08 16.68 -6.20
N PHE A 75 -13.99 15.86 -6.71
CA PHE A 75 -14.51 15.99 -8.06
C PHE A 75 -15.66 17.00 -8.12
N THR A 76 -15.99 17.45 -9.33
CA THR A 76 -17.02 18.47 -9.54
C THR A 76 -18.42 18.03 -9.15
N ASP A 77 -18.68 16.72 -9.13
CA ASP A 77 -19.97 16.15 -8.70
C ASP A 77 -20.11 16.00 -7.19
N GLY A 78 -19.10 16.42 -6.41
CA GLY A 78 -19.10 16.32 -4.97
C GLY A 78 -18.54 15.02 -4.42
N THR A 79 -18.17 14.06 -5.27
CA THR A 79 -17.47 12.87 -4.82
C THR A 79 -16.01 13.20 -4.50
N LEU A 80 -15.41 12.42 -3.61
CA LEU A 80 -14.01 12.60 -3.27
C LEU A 80 -13.27 11.28 -3.23
N LEU A 81 -11.96 11.35 -3.40
CA LEU A 81 -11.08 10.19 -3.38
C LEU A 81 -9.83 10.53 -2.57
N LEU A 82 -9.60 9.74 -1.53
CA LEU A 82 -8.36 9.79 -0.74
C LEU A 82 -7.47 8.66 -1.21
N SER A 83 -6.19 8.94 -1.46
CA SER A 83 -5.25 7.94 -1.95
C SER A 83 -3.92 8.04 -1.24
N THR A 84 -3.22 6.91 -1.12
CA THR A 84 -1.84 6.86 -0.65
C THR A 84 -0.89 6.80 -1.84
N THR A 85 0.28 7.41 -1.69
CA THR A 85 1.30 7.43 -2.73
C THR A 85 2.69 7.40 -2.10
N GLY A 86 3.66 6.77 -2.76
CA GLY A 86 5.05 6.72 -2.32
C GLY A 86 5.64 5.32 -2.13
N GLN A 87 4.82 4.27 -2.11
CA GLN A 87 5.26 2.87 -2.02
C GLN A 87 4.52 2.00 -3.03
N SER A 88 4.90 0.71 -3.09
CA SER A 88 4.30 -0.25 -4.01
C SER A 88 2.84 -0.55 -3.68
N ALA A 89 2.47 -0.59 -2.40
CA ALA A 89 1.10 -0.81 -1.98
C ALA A 89 0.34 0.51 -1.99
N ARG A 90 -0.78 0.55 -2.72
CA ARG A 90 -1.64 1.72 -2.83
C ARG A 90 -3.01 1.39 -2.32
N ARG A 91 -3.63 2.35 -1.66
CA ARG A 91 -4.99 2.25 -1.14
C ARG A 91 -5.77 3.50 -1.49
N TRP A 92 -7.07 3.33 -1.63
CA TRP A 92 -8.00 4.41 -1.92
C TRP A 92 -9.17 4.36 -0.96
N TRP A 93 -9.74 5.52 -0.68
CA TRP A 93 -10.96 5.65 0.11
C TRP A 93 -11.87 6.66 -0.54
N SER A 94 -13.09 6.25 -0.87
CA SER A 94 -14.08 7.11 -1.50
C SER A 94 -14.99 7.75 -0.46
N GLY A 95 -15.60 8.87 -0.85
CA GLY A 95 -16.55 9.59 -0.03
C GLY A 95 -17.24 10.70 -0.81
N ASN A 96 -17.89 11.58 -0.08
CA ASN A 96 -18.62 12.71 -0.66
C ASN A 96 -18.43 13.95 0.19
N VAL A 97 -18.60 15.11 -0.44
CA VAL A 97 -18.69 16.37 0.27
C VAL A 97 -20.13 16.55 0.73
N VAL A 98 -20.32 16.69 2.04
CA VAL A 98 -21.64 16.88 2.66
C VAL A 98 -21.58 18.14 3.50
N LYS A 99 -22.44 19.11 3.19
CA LYS A 99 -22.52 20.40 3.91
C LYS A 99 -21.17 21.10 4.05
N GLY A 100 -20.37 21.07 2.99
CA GLY A 100 -19.06 21.72 2.96
C GLY A 100 -17.96 20.98 3.70
N ALA A 101 -18.17 19.74 4.09
CA ALA A 101 -17.18 18.89 4.77
C ALA A 101 -16.95 17.58 4.03
N ALA A 102 -15.72 17.09 4.07
CA ALA A 102 -15.38 15.78 3.51
C ALA A 102 -15.90 14.67 4.42
N VAL A 103 -16.73 13.78 3.87
CA VAL A 103 -17.29 12.64 4.59
C VAL A 103 -16.90 11.37 3.85
N PHE A 104 -16.19 10.47 4.52
CA PHE A 104 -15.72 9.21 3.94
C PHE A 104 -16.74 8.10 4.16
N SER A 105 -16.94 7.30 3.12
CA SER A 105 -17.88 6.18 3.19
C SER A 105 -17.37 5.11 4.17
N PRO A 106 -18.24 4.51 5.02
CA PRO A 106 -17.80 3.52 6.01
C PRO A 106 -17.07 2.32 5.41
N HIS A 107 -17.42 1.94 4.18
CA HIS A 107 -16.83 0.81 3.46
C HIS A 107 -16.23 1.24 2.13
N GLY A 108 -15.75 2.48 2.05
CA GLY A 108 -15.26 3.07 0.81
C GLY A 108 -13.80 2.77 0.47
N TRP A 109 -13.06 2.06 1.33
CA TRP A 109 -11.66 1.77 1.06
C TRP A 109 -11.51 0.61 0.06
N SER A 110 -10.47 0.67 -0.75
CA SER A 110 -10.14 -0.38 -1.71
C SER A 110 -8.64 -0.42 -1.97
N ASP A 111 -8.15 -1.57 -2.43
CA ASP A 111 -6.77 -1.77 -2.83
C ASP A 111 -6.55 -1.66 -4.34
N PHE A 112 -7.60 -1.27 -5.05
CA PHE A 112 -7.57 -0.98 -6.48
C PHE A 112 -8.30 0.35 -6.74
N CYS A 113 -8.01 0.96 -7.89
CA CYS A 113 -8.66 2.23 -8.27
C CYS A 113 -10.17 2.03 -8.44
N PRO A 114 -11.01 2.72 -7.66
CA PRO A 114 -12.46 2.55 -7.72
C PRO A 114 -13.11 3.29 -8.89
N LEU A 115 -12.35 4.06 -9.66
CA LEU A 115 -12.84 4.87 -10.77
C LEU A 115 -12.65 4.14 -12.09
N LYS A 116 -13.50 4.45 -13.07
CA LYS A 116 -13.39 3.89 -14.42
C LYS A 116 -12.13 4.36 -15.13
N GLU A 117 -11.71 5.61 -14.89
CA GLU A 117 -10.48 6.17 -15.44
C GLU A 117 -9.38 6.12 -14.39
N GLU A 118 -8.41 5.23 -14.58
CA GLU A 118 -7.29 5.07 -13.64
C GLU A 118 -6.46 6.32 -13.47
N ALA A 119 -6.37 7.16 -14.49
CA ALA A 119 -5.62 8.41 -14.43
C ALA A 119 -6.16 9.35 -13.34
N LEU A 120 -7.46 9.30 -13.03
CA LEU A 120 -8.08 10.11 -11.99
C LEU A 120 -7.76 9.64 -10.58
N CYS A 121 -7.24 8.41 -10.42
CA CYS A 121 -6.83 7.87 -9.14
C CYS A 121 -5.42 8.27 -8.74
N GLN A 122 -4.66 8.90 -9.63
CA GLN A 122 -3.25 9.20 -9.41
C GLN A 122 -3.04 10.69 -9.19
N PRO A 123 -2.48 11.11 -8.03
CA PRO A 123 -2.08 12.48 -7.82
C PRO A 123 -0.92 12.85 -8.74
N PRO A 124 -0.77 14.12 -9.06
CA PRO A 124 0.35 14.60 -9.87
C PRO A 124 1.71 14.42 -9.22
#